data_41b52372c09a30091e2e07fbf98fa18d
#
_entry.id   41b52372c09a30091e2e07fbf98fa18d
#
_cell.length_a   1.000
_cell.length_b   1.000
_cell.length_c   1.000
_cell.angle_alpha   90.00
_cell.angle_beta   90.00
_cell.angle_gamma   90.00
#
_symmetry.space_group_name_H-M   'P 1'
#
loop_
_entity.id
_entity.type
_entity.pdbx_description
1 polymer ?
#
loop_
_entity_poly.entity_id
_entity_poly.type
_entity_poly.pdbx_seq_one_letter_code
_entity_poly.pdbx_strand_id
1 'polypeptide(L)'
;GFTSDGIVSGIGKGLLFGLVCSIFAYAIESLTLFFLHGNVHLSFYASGFSLTNEKGTQAGILFIMLSVLFNLINVWMEEGVFRGLFTKILEGISYRKSLFFIAFLFGIWHLVMPLRDYLQGESSLVNLIVMGIGYVILAGMMSIKWSLLYKMTGSLWFGLGDHFFNNLASNLVHV
;
A
#
# COMPACT_ATOMS: atom_id res chain seq x y z
N GLY A 1 4.85 -9.62 -16.90
CA GLY A 1 3.90 -10.21 -15.96
C GLY A 1 4.57 -11.09 -14.91
N PHE A 2 3.81 -11.99 -14.34
CA PHE A 2 4.34 -13.04 -13.47
C PHE A 2 5.05 -14.09 -14.34
N THR A 3 6.38 -14.06 -14.32
CA THR A 3 7.23 -15.04 -15.03
C THR A 3 7.71 -16.09 -14.05
N SER A 4 8.03 -17.32 -14.52
CA SER A 4 8.61 -18.36 -13.66
C SER A 4 10.04 -18.01 -13.20
N ASP A 5 10.70 -17.15 -13.94
CA ASP A 5 12.10 -16.80 -13.69
C ASP A 5 12.22 -15.62 -12.71
N GLY A 6 13.18 -15.70 -11.82
CA GLY A 6 13.53 -14.62 -10.92
C GLY A 6 12.53 -14.33 -9.80
N ILE A 7 11.61 -15.24 -9.48
CA ILE A 7 10.59 -15.08 -8.40
C ILE A 7 11.25 -14.68 -7.08
N VAL A 8 12.12 -15.53 -6.57
CA VAL A 8 12.78 -15.32 -5.26
C VAL A 8 13.62 -14.05 -5.27
N SER A 9 14.40 -13.83 -6.32
CA SER A 9 15.22 -12.63 -6.47
C SER A 9 14.39 -11.36 -6.60
N GLY A 10 13.28 -11.40 -7.36
CA GLY A 10 12.37 -10.28 -7.54
C GLY A 10 11.69 -9.90 -6.23
N ILE A 11 11.07 -10.87 -5.57
CA ILE A 11 10.41 -10.65 -4.27
C ILE A 11 11.42 -10.17 -3.22
N GLY A 12 12.59 -10.81 -3.10
CA GLY A 12 13.62 -10.43 -2.12
C GLY A 12 14.13 -9.00 -2.32
N LYS A 13 14.37 -8.59 -3.57
CA LYS A 13 14.75 -7.20 -3.90
C LYS A 13 13.62 -6.22 -3.60
N GLY A 14 12.37 -6.60 -3.88
CA GLY A 14 11.20 -5.80 -3.57
C GLY A 14 11.02 -5.58 -2.06
N LEU A 15 11.14 -6.65 -1.27
CA LEU A 15 11.09 -6.58 0.19
C LEU A 15 12.18 -5.66 0.76
N LEU A 16 13.41 -5.79 0.27
CA LEU A 16 14.53 -4.94 0.69
C LEU A 16 14.29 -3.48 0.32
N PHE A 17 13.80 -3.23 -0.88
CA PHE A 17 13.47 -1.87 -1.33
C PHE A 17 12.33 -1.27 -0.48
N GLY A 18 11.27 -2.03 -0.20
CA GLY A 18 10.19 -1.63 0.69
C GLY A 18 10.67 -1.32 2.11
N LEU A 19 11.55 -2.16 2.66
CA LEU A 19 12.19 -1.92 3.96
C LEU A 19 12.95 -0.58 3.98
N VAL A 20 13.80 -0.33 2.99
CA VAL A 20 14.57 0.91 2.90
C VAL A 20 13.64 2.13 2.79
N CYS A 21 12.63 2.06 1.91
CA CYS A 21 11.65 3.14 1.79
C CYS A 21 10.90 3.40 3.11
N SER A 22 10.49 2.34 3.81
CA SER A 22 9.79 2.46 5.10
C SER A 22 10.68 3.05 6.19
N ILE A 23 11.95 2.68 6.26
CA ILE A 23 12.91 3.28 7.20
C ILE A 23 12.97 4.80 6.99
N PHE A 24 13.10 5.26 5.74
CA PHE A 24 13.12 6.70 5.43
C PHE A 24 11.80 7.38 5.77
N ALA A 25 10.65 6.76 5.43
CA ALA A 25 9.35 7.31 5.72
C ALA A 25 9.11 7.49 7.23
N TYR A 26 9.34 6.42 8.01
CA TYR A 26 9.20 6.48 9.47
C TYR A 26 10.23 7.38 10.15
N ALA A 27 11.43 7.49 9.61
CA ALA A 27 12.41 8.46 10.13
C ALA A 27 11.95 9.91 9.94
N ILE A 28 11.40 10.24 8.76
CA ILE A 28 10.84 11.57 8.49
C ILE A 28 9.63 11.83 9.38
N GLU A 29 8.72 10.88 9.50
CA GLU A 29 7.54 10.98 10.36
C GLU A 29 7.95 11.18 11.82
N SER A 30 8.84 10.33 12.33
CA SER A 30 9.36 10.43 13.72
C SER A 30 10.02 11.78 14.00
N LEU A 31 10.84 12.26 13.07
CA LEU A 31 11.47 13.58 13.21
C LEU A 31 10.44 14.71 13.22
N THR A 32 9.45 14.63 12.32
CA THR A 32 8.37 15.62 12.26
C THR A 32 7.57 15.66 13.56
N LEU A 33 7.15 14.50 14.06
CA LEU A 33 6.41 14.39 15.33
C LEU A 33 7.25 14.83 16.52
N PHE A 34 8.56 14.51 16.53
CA PHE A 34 9.47 14.98 17.58
C PHE A 34 9.55 16.51 17.62
N PHE A 35 9.66 17.18 16.47
CA PHE A 35 9.70 18.64 16.41
C PHE A 35 8.36 19.29 16.77
N LEU A 36 7.23 18.62 16.52
CA LEU A 36 5.90 19.14 16.82
C LEU A 36 5.48 18.88 18.27
N HIS A 37 5.83 17.72 18.83
CA HIS A 37 5.29 17.23 20.10
C HIS A 37 6.37 16.94 21.16
N GLY A 38 7.65 16.97 20.81
CA GLY A 38 8.77 16.77 21.75
C GLY A 38 9.05 15.32 22.15
N ASN A 39 8.21 14.37 21.77
CA ASN A 39 8.41 12.93 22.00
C ASN A 39 7.82 12.10 20.87
N VAL A 40 8.34 10.89 20.72
CA VAL A 40 7.93 9.92 19.68
C VAL A 40 7.89 8.54 20.32
N HIS A 41 6.83 7.81 20.06
CA HIS A 41 6.65 6.44 20.54
C HIS A 41 6.39 5.51 19.37
N LEU A 42 7.23 4.51 19.19
CA LEU A 42 7.00 3.44 18.23
C LEU A 42 6.06 2.40 18.84
N SER A 43 4.96 2.14 18.16
CA SER A 43 3.93 1.20 18.60
C SER A 43 3.75 0.08 17.55
N PHE A 44 3.43 -1.13 18.04
CA PHE A 44 3.19 -2.30 17.20
C PHE A 44 1.79 -2.84 17.47
N TYR A 45 0.89 -2.64 16.53
CA TYR A 45 -0.48 -3.19 16.56
C TYR A 45 -1.02 -3.34 15.15
N ALA A 46 -2.05 -4.16 14.95
CA ALA A 46 -2.69 -4.29 13.66
C ALA A 46 -3.81 -3.26 13.52
N SER A 47 -3.63 -2.28 12.62
CA SER A 47 -4.61 -1.23 12.35
C SER A 47 -5.79 -1.69 11.48
N GLY A 48 -5.69 -2.86 10.82
CA GLY A 48 -6.68 -3.32 9.84
C GLY A 48 -6.78 -2.41 8.62
N PHE A 49 -5.71 -1.69 8.30
CA PHE A 49 -5.65 -0.65 7.26
C PHE A 49 -6.59 0.54 7.50
N SER A 50 -7.07 0.73 8.74
CA SER A 50 -7.81 1.92 9.12
C SER A 50 -6.85 3.03 9.52
N LEU A 51 -7.02 4.23 8.97
CA LEU A 51 -6.26 5.42 9.37
C LEU A 51 -6.83 6.08 10.64
N THR A 52 -7.99 5.63 11.08
CA THR A 52 -8.70 6.20 12.25
C THR A 52 -8.65 5.31 13.48
N ASN A 53 -8.22 4.05 13.36
CA ASN A 53 -8.16 3.10 14.45
C ASN A 53 -6.84 3.21 15.23
N GLU A 54 -6.76 4.20 16.12
CA GLU A 54 -5.59 4.46 16.97
C GLU A 54 -5.32 3.35 18.01
N LYS A 55 -6.29 2.48 18.25
CA LYS A 55 -6.21 1.48 19.33
C LYS A 55 -5.93 0.06 18.88
N GLY A 56 -5.73 -0.19 17.61
CA GLY A 56 -5.45 -1.49 17.03
C GLY A 56 -5.59 -2.70 17.97
N THR A 57 -5.94 -3.83 17.49
CA THR A 57 -6.01 -5.04 18.33
C THR A 57 -4.60 -5.52 18.62
N GLN A 58 -4.21 -5.72 19.88
CA GLN A 58 -3.00 -6.50 20.21
C GLN A 58 -3.18 -7.88 19.59
N ALA A 59 -2.46 -8.10 18.49
CA ALA A 59 -2.71 -9.25 17.65
C ALA A 59 -1.98 -10.48 18.21
N GLY A 60 -2.74 -11.49 18.59
CA GLY A 60 -2.17 -12.81 18.81
C GLY A 60 -1.46 -13.34 17.55
N ILE A 61 -0.51 -14.27 17.74
CA ILE A 61 0.31 -14.82 16.63
C ILE A 61 -0.54 -15.32 15.44
N LEU A 62 -1.68 -15.95 15.70
CA LEU A 62 -2.58 -16.44 14.67
C LEU A 62 -3.14 -15.28 13.81
N PHE A 63 -3.51 -14.18 14.44
CA PHE A 63 -4.01 -13.01 13.72
C PHE A 63 -2.93 -12.38 12.83
N ILE A 64 -1.69 -12.29 13.32
CA ILE A 64 -0.54 -11.83 12.53
C ILE A 64 -0.31 -12.73 11.33
N MET A 65 -0.33 -14.06 11.53
CA MET A 65 -0.15 -15.02 10.43
C MET A 65 -1.25 -14.90 9.38
N LEU A 66 -2.51 -14.76 9.79
CA LEU A 66 -3.63 -14.55 8.88
C LEU A 66 -3.51 -13.21 8.14
N SER A 67 -3.11 -12.15 8.84
CA SER A 67 -2.89 -10.84 8.22
C SER A 67 -1.80 -10.88 7.16
N VAL A 68 -0.70 -11.58 7.42
CA VAL A 68 0.38 -11.81 6.44
C VAL A 68 -0.12 -12.57 5.22
N LEU A 69 -0.88 -13.67 5.43
CA LEU A 69 -1.43 -14.48 4.35
C LEU A 69 -2.43 -13.67 3.49
N PHE A 70 -3.39 -13.01 4.12
CA PHE A 70 -4.38 -12.21 3.40
C PHE A 70 -3.74 -11.01 2.69
N ASN A 71 -2.74 -10.37 3.29
CA ASN A 71 -1.98 -9.31 2.64
C ASN A 71 -1.28 -9.83 1.38
N LEU A 72 -0.65 -11.01 1.43
CA LEU A 72 -0.01 -11.61 0.26
C LEU A 72 -1.01 -11.87 -0.88
N ILE A 73 -2.18 -12.45 -0.54
CA ILE A 73 -3.24 -12.72 -1.52
C ILE A 73 -3.76 -11.40 -2.14
N ASN A 74 -4.00 -10.39 -1.29
CA ASN A 74 -4.48 -9.09 -1.75
C ASN A 74 -3.47 -8.42 -2.70
N VAL A 75 -2.21 -8.35 -2.31
CA VAL A 75 -1.16 -7.73 -3.12
C VAL A 75 -0.96 -8.48 -4.44
N TRP A 76 -1.02 -9.81 -4.42
CA TRP A 76 -0.94 -10.60 -5.66
C TRP A 76 -2.09 -10.27 -6.61
N MET A 77 -3.30 -10.19 -6.10
CA MET A 77 -4.50 -9.81 -6.88
C MET A 77 -4.32 -8.39 -7.44
N GLU A 78 -3.95 -7.42 -6.61
CA GLU A 78 -3.80 -6.03 -7.02
C GLU A 78 -2.69 -5.83 -8.06
N GLU A 79 -1.51 -6.42 -7.87
CA GLU A 79 -0.43 -6.34 -8.86
C GLU A 79 -0.82 -7.05 -10.17
N GLY A 80 -1.49 -8.21 -10.08
CA GLY A 80 -1.98 -8.93 -11.26
C GLY A 80 -3.00 -8.14 -12.05
N VAL A 81 -3.97 -7.51 -11.39
CA VAL A 81 -5.02 -6.74 -12.04
C VAL A 81 -4.49 -5.41 -12.58
N PHE A 82 -3.87 -4.60 -11.73
CA PHE A 82 -3.52 -3.23 -12.11
C PHE A 82 -2.26 -3.15 -12.98
N ARG A 83 -1.21 -3.90 -12.66
CA ARG A 83 0.08 -3.88 -13.41
C ARG A 83 0.15 -4.98 -14.47
N GLY A 84 -0.56 -6.09 -14.25
CA GLY A 84 -0.68 -7.14 -15.26
C GLY A 84 -1.76 -6.84 -16.28
N LEU A 85 -3.03 -6.99 -15.89
CA LEU A 85 -4.17 -6.96 -16.81
C LEU A 85 -4.43 -5.56 -17.41
N PHE A 86 -4.58 -4.53 -16.58
CA PHE A 86 -4.89 -3.19 -17.09
C PHE A 86 -3.75 -2.60 -17.91
N THR A 87 -2.49 -2.83 -17.54
CA THR A 87 -1.36 -2.42 -18.37
C THR A 87 -1.44 -3.05 -19.75
N LYS A 88 -1.81 -4.33 -19.83
CA LYS A 88 -1.94 -5.05 -21.10
C LYS A 88 -3.14 -4.57 -21.92
N ILE A 89 -4.29 -4.34 -21.29
CA ILE A 89 -5.49 -3.79 -21.99
C ILE A 89 -5.19 -2.40 -22.58
N LEU A 90 -4.35 -1.61 -21.91
CA LEU A 90 -4.02 -0.24 -22.28
C LEU A 90 -2.75 -0.12 -23.13
N GLU A 91 -2.19 -1.22 -23.66
CA GLU A 91 -0.97 -1.22 -24.51
C GLU A 91 -1.11 -0.31 -25.76
N GLY A 92 -2.33 -0.11 -26.29
CA GLY A 92 -2.60 0.78 -27.42
C GLY A 92 -2.57 2.27 -27.09
N ILE A 93 -2.44 2.64 -25.81
CA ILE A 93 -2.46 4.04 -25.33
C ILE A 93 -1.05 4.45 -24.92
N SER A 94 -0.74 5.76 -25.01
CA SER A 94 0.59 6.23 -24.58
C SER A 94 0.85 5.84 -23.12
N TYR A 95 2.07 5.41 -22.81
CA TYR A 95 2.47 4.95 -21.48
C TYR A 95 2.09 5.93 -20.35
N ARG A 96 2.30 7.23 -20.57
CA ARG A 96 1.95 8.25 -19.57
C ARG A 96 0.45 8.26 -19.24
N LYS A 97 -0.40 8.20 -20.29
CA LYS A 97 -1.86 8.17 -20.10
C LYS A 97 -2.30 6.89 -19.38
N SER A 98 -1.76 5.74 -19.78
CA SER A 98 -2.04 4.45 -19.11
C SER A 98 -1.61 4.48 -17.65
N LEU A 99 -0.42 5.02 -17.35
CA LEU A 99 0.13 5.13 -16.00
C LEU A 99 -0.81 5.92 -15.08
N PHE A 100 -1.21 7.13 -15.51
CA PHE A 100 -2.10 7.98 -14.69
C PHE A 100 -3.51 7.40 -14.58
N PHE A 101 -4.02 6.77 -15.64
CA PHE A 101 -5.33 6.13 -15.60
C PHE A 101 -5.35 4.94 -14.63
N ILE A 102 -4.34 4.08 -14.67
CA ILE A 102 -4.19 2.95 -13.74
C ILE A 102 -4.03 3.46 -12.30
N ALA A 103 -3.25 4.52 -12.10
CA ALA A 103 -3.07 5.14 -10.79
C ALA A 103 -4.39 5.69 -10.23
N PHE A 104 -5.18 6.35 -11.05
CA PHE A 104 -6.49 6.86 -10.69
C PHE A 104 -7.47 5.72 -10.33
N LEU A 105 -7.54 4.68 -11.13
CA LEU A 105 -8.38 3.51 -10.85
C LEU A 105 -7.96 2.82 -9.54
N PHE A 106 -6.65 2.70 -9.30
CA PHE A 106 -6.13 2.14 -8.07
C PHE A 106 -6.48 3.00 -6.85
N GLY A 107 -6.42 4.32 -7.00
CA GLY A 107 -6.89 5.24 -5.97
C GLY A 107 -8.37 5.08 -5.65
N ILE A 108 -9.23 5.01 -6.70
CA ILE A 108 -10.67 4.77 -6.53
C ILE A 108 -10.94 3.42 -5.85
N TRP A 109 -10.19 2.37 -6.18
CA TRP A 109 -10.29 1.07 -5.53
C TRP A 109 -10.20 1.15 -3.99
N HIS A 110 -9.38 2.08 -3.49
CA HIS A 110 -9.18 2.28 -2.05
C HIS A 110 -10.27 3.11 -1.36
N LEU A 111 -11.23 3.70 -2.10
CA LEU A 111 -12.36 4.41 -1.49
C LEU A 111 -13.27 3.49 -0.67
N VAL A 112 -13.17 2.18 -0.85
CA VAL A 112 -13.91 1.20 -0.05
C VAL A 112 -13.66 1.37 1.45
N MET A 113 -12.45 1.79 1.84
CA MET A 113 -12.06 1.95 3.24
C MET A 113 -12.82 3.10 3.93
N PRO A 114 -12.68 4.37 3.49
CA PRO A 114 -13.41 5.47 4.11
C PRO A 114 -14.93 5.36 3.91
N LEU A 115 -15.39 4.72 2.84
CA LEU A 115 -16.81 4.47 2.62
C LEU A 115 -17.35 3.46 3.66
N ARG A 116 -16.62 2.40 3.94
CA ARG A 116 -16.97 1.42 4.99
C ARG A 116 -17.12 2.12 6.34
N ASP A 117 -16.13 2.90 6.74
CA ASP A 117 -16.11 3.59 8.04
C ASP A 117 -17.30 4.56 8.17
N TYR A 118 -17.65 5.25 7.08
CA TYR A 118 -18.84 6.11 7.03
C TYR A 118 -20.15 5.32 7.15
N LEU A 119 -20.29 4.22 6.41
CA LEU A 119 -21.50 3.39 6.43
C LEU A 119 -21.72 2.68 7.79
N GLN A 120 -20.64 2.42 8.52
CA GLN A 120 -20.69 1.85 9.87
C GLN A 120 -20.95 2.91 10.95
N GLY A 121 -21.02 4.19 10.57
CA GLY A 121 -21.25 5.29 11.52
C GLY A 121 -19.99 5.66 12.33
N GLU A 122 -18.83 5.14 11.94
CA GLU A 122 -17.54 5.41 12.60
C GLU A 122 -16.89 6.71 12.11
N SER A 123 -17.42 7.29 11.03
CA SER A 123 -16.86 8.48 10.39
C SER A 123 -17.95 9.44 9.91
N SER A 124 -17.67 10.75 9.90
CA SER A 124 -18.55 11.78 9.37
C SER A 124 -18.44 11.89 7.84
N LEU A 125 -19.45 12.53 7.20
CA LEU A 125 -19.40 12.83 5.77
C LEU A 125 -18.18 13.68 5.39
N VAL A 126 -17.78 14.63 6.22
CA VAL A 126 -16.60 15.46 6.03
C VAL A 126 -15.34 14.58 6.02
N ASN A 127 -15.21 13.68 6.98
CA ASN A 127 -14.09 12.75 7.04
C ASN A 127 -14.10 11.79 5.84
N LEU A 128 -15.26 11.28 5.41
CA LEU A 128 -15.36 10.48 4.19
C LEU A 128 -14.77 11.22 2.98
N ILE A 129 -15.10 12.50 2.79
CA ILE A 129 -14.59 13.29 1.66
C ILE A 129 -13.09 13.52 1.78
N VAL A 130 -12.62 13.98 2.94
CA VAL A 130 -11.20 14.30 3.19
C VAL A 130 -10.34 13.04 3.05
N MET A 131 -10.73 11.95 3.72
CA MET A 131 -10.01 10.68 3.65
C MET A 131 -10.11 10.06 2.25
N GLY A 132 -11.27 10.16 1.60
CA GLY A 132 -11.44 9.69 0.23
C GLY A 132 -10.47 10.36 -0.75
N ILE A 133 -10.33 11.67 -0.69
CA ILE A 133 -9.34 12.41 -1.49
C ILE A 133 -7.91 11.96 -1.12
N GLY A 134 -7.61 11.85 0.17
CA GLY A 134 -6.31 11.39 0.66
C GLY A 134 -5.95 9.99 0.15
N TYR A 135 -6.88 9.04 0.21
CA TYR A 135 -6.68 7.68 -0.31
C TYR A 135 -6.44 7.67 -1.82
N VAL A 136 -7.25 8.43 -2.60
CA VAL A 136 -7.07 8.49 -4.07
C VAL A 136 -5.68 9.01 -4.43
N ILE A 137 -5.22 10.06 -3.74
CA ILE A 137 -3.89 10.64 -3.99
C ILE A 137 -2.80 9.65 -3.54
N LEU A 138 -2.84 9.19 -2.31
CA LEU A 138 -1.79 8.34 -1.73
C LEU A 138 -1.67 7.00 -2.47
N ALA A 139 -2.79 6.27 -2.61
CA ALA A 139 -2.79 5.01 -3.32
C ALA A 139 -2.44 5.19 -4.81
N GLY A 140 -2.89 6.29 -5.44
CA GLY A 140 -2.50 6.65 -6.80
C GLY A 140 -0.99 6.86 -6.94
N MET A 141 -0.35 7.56 -6.01
CA MET A 141 1.11 7.75 -6.00
C MET A 141 1.85 6.41 -5.81
N MET A 142 1.38 5.55 -4.91
CA MET A 142 1.93 4.21 -4.73
C MET A 142 1.75 3.37 -5.99
N SER A 143 0.61 3.47 -6.66
CA SER A 143 0.35 2.83 -7.95
C SER A 143 1.36 3.24 -9.02
N ILE A 144 1.71 4.54 -9.10
CA ILE A 144 2.74 5.03 -10.01
C ILE A 144 4.10 4.38 -9.68
N LYS A 145 4.49 4.34 -8.40
CA LYS A 145 5.73 3.68 -7.96
C LYS A 145 5.81 2.24 -8.48
N TRP A 146 4.81 1.41 -8.21
CA TRP A 146 4.81 0.00 -8.61
C TRP A 146 4.73 -0.18 -10.14
N SER A 147 4.00 0.68 -10.84
CA SER A 147 3.96 0.67 -12.32
C SER A 147 5.32 1.03 -12.94
N LEU A 148 6.08 1.93 -12.32
CA LEU A 148 7.45 2.25 -12.73
C LEU A 148 8.40 1.08 -12.44
N LEU A 149 8.29 0.44 -11.29
CA LEU A 149 9.07 -0.77 -10.96
C LEU A 149 8.80 -1.88 -11.97
N TYR A 150 7.54 -2.12 -12.33
CA TYR A 150 7.18 -3.06 -13.38
C TYR A 150 7.80 -2.69 -14.73
N LYS A 151 7.72 -1.43 -15.12
CA LYS A 151 8.32 -0.95 -16.36
C LYS A 151 9.84 -1.13 -16.38
N MET A 152 10.52 -0.90 -15.27
CA MET A 152 11.99 -1.02 -15.17
C MET A 152 12.46 -2.47 -15.18
N THR A 153 11.71 -3.37 -14.58
CA THR A 153 12.12 -4.76 -14.36
C THR A 153 11.51 -5.76 -15.36
N GLY A 154 10.42 -5.41 -16.02
CA GLY A 154 9.61 -6.31 -16.85
C GLY A 154 8.89 -7.40 -16.05
N SER A 155 9.00 -7.40 -14.72
CA SER A 155 8.48 -8.44 -13.82
C SER A 155 7.64 -7.83 -12.70
N LEU A 156 6.52 -8.51 -12.38
CA LEU A 156 5.66 -8.11 -11.26
C LEU A 156 6.23 -8.50 -9.90
N TRP A 157 7.20 -9.41 -9.83
CA TRP A 157 7.71 -9.93 -8.56
C TRP A 157 8.39 -8.88 -7.69
N PHE A 158 9.08 -7.91 -8.32
CA PHE A 158 9.70 -6.82 -7.57
C PHE A 158 8.63 -5.91 -6.94
N GLY A 159 7.66 -5.47 -7.76
CA GLY A 159 6.53 -4.65 -7.29
C GLY A 159 5.74 -5.36 -6.20
N LEU A 160 5.47 -6.66 -6.37
CA LEU A 160 4.78 -7.47 -5.37
C LEU A 160 5.52 -7.51 -4.03
N GLY A 161 6.83 -7.71 -4.04
CA GLY A 161 7.63 -7.72 -2.80
C GLY A 161 7.62 -6.37 -2.07
N ASP A 162 7.79 -5.27 -2.80
CA ASP A 162 7.74 -3.92 -2.24
C ASP A 162 6.34 -3.56 -1.72
N HIS A 163 5.30 -3.88 -2.49
CA HIS A 163 3.91 -3.63 -2.10
C HIS A 163 3.52 -4.44 -0.86
N PHE A 164 3.86 -5.72 -0.84
CA PHE A 164 3.62 -6.58 0.32
C PHE A 164 4.28 -6.02 1.59
N PHE A 165 5.55 -5.59 1.49
CA PHE A 165 6.26 -5.01 2.62
C PHE A 165 5.62 -3.69 3.07
N ASN A 166 5.28 -2.81 2.12
CA ASN A 166 4.64 -1.54 2.40
C ASN A 166 3.32 -1.73 3.18
N ASN A 167 2.46 -2.64 2.71
CA ASN A 167 1.20 -2.93 3.40
C ASN A 167 1.42 -3.56 4.78
N LEU A 168 2.44 -4.42 4.92
CA LEU A 168 2.76 -5.03 6.20
C LEU A 168 3.27 -3.97 7.20
N ALA A 169 4.19 -3.11 6.76
CA ALA A 169 4.75 -2.06 7.60
C ALA A 169 3.66 -1.07 8.05
N SER A 170 2.86 -0.53 7.12
CA SER A 170 1.80 0.44 7.43
C SER A 170 0.66 -0.14 8.26
N ASN A 171 0.46 -1.46 8.27
CA ASN A 171 -0.55 -2.11 9.09
C ASN A 171 -0.07 -2.50 10.48
N LEU A 172 1.22 -2.65 10.70
CA LEU A 172 1.78 -3.18 11.96
C LEU A 172 2.67 -2.20 12.72
N VAL A 173 3.27 -1.23 12.05
CA VAL A 173 4.22 -0.27 12.65
C VAL A 173 3.61 1.11 12.64
N HIS A 174 3.57 1.76 13.79
CA HIS A 174 2.98 3.09 13.98
C HIS A 174 3.90 3.95 14.83
N VAL A 175 3.96 5.24 14.51
CA VAL A 175 4.78 6.26 15.20
C VAL A 175 3.88 7.21 15.96
#